data_f00fc8e85209f3e3816febc5b11e58e1
#
_entry.id   f00fc8e85209f3e3816febc5b11e58e1
#
_cell.length_a   1.000
_cell.length_b   1.000
_cell.length_c   1.000
_cell.angle_alpha   90.00
_cell.angle_beta   90.00
_cell.angle_gamma   90.00
#
_symmetry.space_group_name_H-M   'P 1'
#
loop_
_entity.id
_entity.type
_entity.pdbx_description
1 polymer ?
#
loop_
_entity_poly.entity_id
_entity_poly.type
_entity_poly.pdbx_seq_one_letter_code
_entity_poly.pdbx_strand_id
1 'polypeptide(L)'
;MSLKIGVPSKGRLMEQTFEWFGARGMAMRQTGAMREYAGAVDGVDGVELVMLSAGEIPRELAAGRIHLGVTGSDLVRDRLVDWADQVAELAQLGFGQADLIIAVPACWIDVDSLDDLDAAAAAFRAAHGFRLRIATKYHRLVRDFLTEHGVADYQLVDSQGATEGTVKNLTAEAIADITSSGATLRDNHLKVLGGSMIHQSQAVLYAAKAAEWGNGADQTLGMLCKRLGVDMPSIWP
;
A
#
# COMPACT_ATOMS: atom_id res chain seq x y z
N MET A 1 24.74 15.77 -5.15
CA MET A 1 23.55 14.96 -5.55
C MET A 1 22.36 15.46 -4.74
N SER A 2 21.19 15.58 -5.32
CA SER A 2 19.97 15.95 -4.58
C SER A 2 19.35 14.73 -3.90
N LEU A 3 18.80 14.91 -2.69
CA LEU A 3 18.01 13.91 -2.01
C LEU A 3 16.65 13.82 -2.71
N LYS A 4 16.26 12.64 -3.17
CA LYS A 4 15.01 12.41 -3.88
C LYS A 4 13.93 11.88 -2.94
N ILE A 5 12.76 12.56 -2.92
CA ILE A 5 11.58 12.12 -2.16
C ILE A 5 10.50 11.69 -3.15
N GLY A 6 10.13 10.41 -3.15
CA GLY A 6 9.00 9.88 -3.91
C GLY A 6 7.69 10.12 -3.17
N VAL A 7 6.71 10.69 -3.85
CA VAL A 7 5.37 10.93 -3.29
C VAL A 7 4.26 10.48 -4.24
N PRO A 8 3.08 10.12 -3.74
CA PRO A 8 1.96 9.78 -4.59
C PRO A 8 1.61 10.90 -5.56
N SER A 9 1.37 10.57 -6.83
CA SER A 9 1.11 11.55 -7.91
C SER A 9 -0.36 11.96 -8.03
N LYS A 10 -1.27 11.34 -7.26
CA LYS A 10 -2.71 11.59 -7.36
C LYS A 10 -3.49 11.12 -6.13
N GLY A 11 -4.71 11.65 -6.01
CA GLY A 11 -5.70 11.21 -5.04
C GLY A 11 -5.42 11.68 -3.61
N ARG A 12 -6.26 11.22 -2.68
CA ARG A 12 -6.24 11.65 -1.28
C ARG A 12 -4.88 11.47 -0.61
N LEU A 13 -4.16 10.39 -0.93
CA LEU A 13 -2.85 10.14 -0.34
C LEU A 13 -1.83 11.22 -0.72
N MET A 14 -1.86 11.72 -1.97
CA MET A 14 -1.05 12.86 -2.41
C MET A 14 -1.40 14.13 -1.62
N GLU A 15 -2.68 14.47 -1.57
CA GLU A 15 -3.16 15.69 -0.90
C GLU A 15 -2.75 15.71 0.58
N GLN A 16 -3.00 14.61 1.29
CA GLN A 16 -2.63 14.47 2.70
C GLN A 16 -1.11 14.46 2.91
N THR A 17 -0.34 13.91 1.97
CA THR A 17 1.13 13.97 2.01
C THR A 17 1.59 15.43 1.91
N PHE A 18 1.07 16.19 0.95
CA PHE A 18 1.43 17.60 0.78
C PHE A 18 1.04 18.44 2.00
N GLU A 19 -0.13 18.19 2.57
CA GLU A 19 -0.59 18.84 3.79
C GLU A 19 0.33 18.53 4.98
N TRP A 20 0.69 17.25 5.16
CA TRP A 20 1.55 16.80 6.25
C TRP A 20 2.94 17.45 6.22
N PHE A 21 3.57 17.53 5.04
CA PHE A 21 4.85 18.20 4.86
C PHE A 21 4.72 19.71 4.97
N GLY A 22 3.65 20.31 4.41
CA GLY A 22 3.35 21.74 4.49
C GLY A 22 3.19 22.24 5.93
N ALA A 23 2.50 21.47 6.78
CA ALA A 23 2.34 21.75 8.21
C ALA A 23 3.69 21.79 8.98
N ARG A 24 4.75 21.21 8.40
CA ARG A 24 6.12 21.19 8.94
C ARG A 24 7.06 22.19 8.23
N GLY A 25 6.46 23.13 7.48
CA GLY A 25 7.18 24.19 6.77
C GLY A 25 7.93 23.71 5.53
N MET A 26 7.50 22.61 4.94
CA MET A 26 8.05 22.02 3.72
C MET A 26 6.94 21.92 2.66
N ALA A 27 6.59 23.03 2.04
CA ALA A 27 5.54 23.03 1.03
C ALA A 27 6.01 22.29 -0.23
N MET A 28 5.28 21.23 -0.58
CA MET A 28 5.51 20.49 -1.80
C MET A 28 4.66 21.07 -2.92
N ARG A 29 5.27 21.29 -4.08
CA ARG A 29 4.58 21.82 -5.27
C ARG A 29 4.95 21.02 -6.49
N GLN A 30 3.96 20.68 -7.31
CA GLN A 30 4.20 20.13 -8.63
C GLN A 30 4.73 21.25 -9.54
N THR A 31 5.88 21.05 -10.15
CA THR A 31 6.52 21.98 -11.10
C THR A 31 6.38 21.44 -12.51
N GLY A 32 5.91 22.28 -13.43
CA GLY A 32 5.78 21.92 -14.85
C GLY A 32 4.34 21.66 -15.31
N ALA A 33 4.18 21.31 -16.58
CA ALA A 33 2.89 20.93 -17.15
C ALA A 33 2.36 19.65 -16.46
N MET A 34 1.03 19.46 -16.47
CA MET A 34 0.32 18.36 -15.80
C MET A 34 0.85 16.93 -16.14
N ARG A 35 1.87 16.80 -16.99
CA ARG A 35 2.54 15.56 -17.40
C ARG A 35 4.00 15.46 -16.97
N GLU A 36 4.55 16.48 -16.32
CA GLU A 36 5.89 16.41 -15.74
C GLU A 36 5.74 15.94 -14.29
N TYR A 37 6.22 14.73 -14.02
CA TYR A 37 6.18 14.07 -12.69
C TYR A 37 7.30 14.58 -11.76
N ALA A 38 7.72 15.83 -11.92
CA ALA A 38 8.69 16.52 -11.08
C ALA A 38 8.02 17.57 -10.21
N GLY A 39 8.58 17.82 -9.04
CA GLY A 39 8.10 18.81 -8.12
C GLY A 39 9.23 19.47 -7.35
N ALA A 40 8.91 20.52 -6.64
CA ALA A 40 9.82 21.25 -5.75
C ALA A 40 9.34 21.17 -4.31
N VAL A 41 10.29 21.20 -3.38
CA VAL A 41 10.04 21.28 -1.94
C VAL A 41 10.57 22.62 -1.46
N ASP A 42 9.69 23.50 -1.01
CA ASP A 42 10.08 24.79 -0.47
C ASP A 42 10.73 24.65 0.90
N GLY A 43 11.72 25.48 1.16
CA GLY A 43 12.33 25.61 2.47
C GLY A 43 13.43 24.60 2.80
N VAL A 44 13.81 23.69 1.89
CA VAL A 44 14.95 22.81 2.05
C VAL A 44 15.69 22.69 0.71
N ASP A 45 16.93 23.18 0.68
CA ASP A 45 17.78 23.06 -0.49
C ASP A 45 18.30 21.63 -0.65
N GLY A 46 18.56 21.23 -1.91
CA GLY A 46 19.10 19.90 -2.21
C GLY A 46 18.08 18.76 -2.18
N VAL A 47 16.79 19.07 -2.15
CA VAL A 47 15.69 18.07 -2.21
C VAL A 47 14.98 18.16 -3.55
N GLU A 48 14.81 17.01 -4.19
CA GLU A 48 14.04 16.81 -5.43
C GLU A 48 12.77 15.99 -5.14
N LEU A 49 11.62 16.48 -5.59
CA LEU A 49 10.36 15.77 -5.46
C LEU A 49 10.11 14.92 -6.71
N VAL A 50 9.84 13.64 -6.52
CA VAL A 50 9.52 12.68 -7.59
C VAL A 50 8.08 12.21 -7.41
N MET A 51 7.22 12.52 -8.38
CA MET A 51 5.80 12.13 -8.35
C MET A 51 5.64 10.73 -8.97
N LEU A 52 5.14 9.77 -8.20
CA LEU A 52 5.01 8.36 -8.59
C LEU A 52 3.60 7.84 -8.27
N SER A 53 3.19 6.75 -8.89
CA SER A 53 2.04 6.02 -8.35
C SER A 53 2.41 5.41 -6.99
N ALA A 54 1.47 5.36 -6.05
CA ALA A 54 1.73 4.81 -4.71
C ALA A 54 2.29 3.37 -4.78
N GLY A 55 1.86 2.58 -5.77
CA GLY A 55 2.33 1.21 -5.96
C GLY A 55 3.73 1.08 -6.58
N GLU A 56 4.28 2.14 -7.18
CA GLU A 56 5.65 2.16 -7.73
C GLU A 56 6.69 2.53 -6.67
N ILE A 57 6.31 3.36 -5.70
CA ILE A 57 7.22 3.87 -4.67
C ILE A 57 8.01 2.76 -3.97
N PRO A 58 7.43 1.62 -3.54
CA PRO A 58 8.21 0.55 -2.92
C PRO A 58 9.36 0.03 -3.79
N ARG A 59 9.14 -0.15 -5.10
CA ARG A 59 10.18 -0.62 -6.03
C ARG A 59 11.28 0.42 -6.23
N GLU A 60 10.92 1.69 -6.30
CA GLU A 60 11.88 2.78 -6.46
C GLU A 60 12.76 2.94 -5.20
N LEU A 61 12.19 2.75 -4.00
CA LEU A 61 12.93 2.68 -2.74
C LEU A 61 13.88 1.48 -2.71
N ALA A 62 13.38 0.28 -2.99
CA ALA A 62 14.19 -0.94 -2.97
C ALA A 62 15.34 -0.90 -3.98
N ALA A 63 15.14 -0.25 -5.12
CA ALA A 63 16.16 -0.06 -6.14
C ALA A 63 17.12 1.11 -5.85
N GLY A 64 16.93 1.87 -4.76
CA GLY A 64 17.74 3.04 -4.41
C GLY A 64 17.62 4.22 -5.39
N ARG A 65 16.60 4.25 -6.25
CA ARG A 65 16.40 5.34 -7.21
C ARG A 65 15.80 6.59 -6.58
N ILE A 66 15.11 6.44 -5.47
CA ILE A 66 14.68 7.49 -4.55
C ILE A 66 15.22 7.20 -3.15
N HIS A 67 15.51 8.25 -2.39
CA HIS A 67 16.06 8.14 -1.03
C HIS A 67 14.98 7.96 0.01
N LEU A 68 13.91 8.76 -0.11
CA LEU A 68 12.73 8.71 0.74
C LEU A 68 11.48 8.45 -0.10
N GLY A 69 10.45 7.88 0.51
CA GLY A 69 9.17 7.67 -0.18
C GLY A 69 7.99 7.60 0.78
N VAL A 70 6.87 8.21 0.39
CA VAL A 70 5.60 8.14 1.12
C VAL A 70 4.65 7.19 0.40
N THR A 71 4.26 6.13 1.09
CA THR A 71 3.28 5.16 0.54
C THR A 71 2.56 4.42 1.67
N GLY A 72 1.55 3.62 1.33
CA GLY A 72 0.88 2.76 2.29
C GLY A 72 1.77 1.59 2.74
N SER A 73 1.71 1.22 4.02
CA SER A 73 2.45 0.08 4.55
C SER A 73 2.02 -1.25 3.91
N ASP A 74 0.77 -1.36 3.49
CA ASP A 74 0.23 -2.47 2.71
C ASP A 74 1.00 -2.70 1.41
N LEU A 75 1.27 -1.62 0.66
CA LEU A 75 1.99 -1.68 -0.61
C LEU A 75 3.46 -2.07 -0.43
N VAL A 76 4.12 -1.58 0.60
CA VAL A 76 5.50 -1.96 0.91
C VAL A 76 5.54 -3.45 1.27
N ARG A 77 4.68 -3.89 2.18
CA ARG A 77 4.62 -5.28 2.63
C ARG A 77 4.18 -6.25 1.54
N ASP A 78 3.32 -5.84 0.60
CA ASP A 78 2.94 -6.70 -0.53
C ASP A 78 4.01 -6.77 -1.61
N ARG A 79 4.70 -5.67 -1.91
CA ARG A 79 5.63 -5.56 -3.04
C ARG A 79 7.06 -6.01 -2.74
N LEU A 80 7.48 -5.88 -1.49
CA LEU A 80 8.85 -6.19 -1.09
C LEU A 80 8.87 -7.43 -0.18
N VAL A 81 9.49 -8.50 -0.67
CA VAL A 81 9.87 -9.64 0.18
C VAL A 81 10.97 -9.16 1.12
N ASP A 82 10.90 -9.53 2.41
CA ASP A 82 11.86 -9.08 3.43
C ASP A 82 12.05 -7.56 3.42
N TRP A 83 10.92 -6.84 3.37
CA TRP A 83 10.86 -5.38 3.22
C TRP A 83 11.75 -4.63 4.21
N ALA A 84 11.87 -5.15 5.45
CA ALA A 84 12.68 -4.55 6.50
C ALA A 84 14.18 -4.53 6.17
N ASP A 85 14.65 -5.40 5.28
CA ASP A 85 16.04 -5.42 4.81
C ASP A 85 16.29 -4.37 3.70
N GLN A 86 15.23 -3.91 3.04
CA GLN A 86 15.31 -3.02 1.87
C GLN A 86 14.99 -1.57 2.20
N VAL A 87 14.08 -1.33 3.15
CA VAL A 87 13.66 0.01 3.55
C VAL A 87 13.57 0.12 5.08
N ALA A 88 13.68 1.35 5.59
CA ALA A 88 13.47 1.67 7.00
C ALA A 88 12.23 2.58 7.14
N GLU A 89 11.36 2.29 8.11
CA GLU A 89 10.27 3.20 8.48
C GLU A 89 10.84 4.40 9.24
N LEU A 90 10.62 5.62 8.72
CA LEU A 90 11.01 6.86 9.39
C LEU A 90 9.88 7.41 10.25
N ALA A 91 8.67 7.44 9.71
CA ALA A 91 7.52 7.99 10.41
C ALA A 91 6.21 7.40 9.90
N GLN A 92 5.33 7.07 10.81
CA GLN A 92 3.90 6.87 10.53
C GLN A 92 3.25 8.24 10.46
N LEU A 93 2.54 8.52 9.37
CA LEU A 93 2.08 9.88 9.08
C LEU A 93 0.70 10.21 9.69
N GLY A 94 0.00 9.20 10.23
CA GLY A 94 -1.27 9.36 10.92
C GLY A 94 -2.48 9.59 10.01
N PHE A 95 -2.34 9.32 8.71
CA PHE A 95 -3.43 9.38 7.74
C PHE A 95 -3.38 8.19 6.77
N GLY A 96 -4.38 8.09 5.91
CA GLY A 96 -4.46 7.01 4.91
C GLY A 96 -4.71 5.63 5.53
N GLN A 97 -5.35 5.56 6.72
CA GLN A 97 -5.69 4.31 7.36
C GLN A 97 -6.65 3.51 6.48
N ALA A 98 -6.33 2.25 6.31
CA ALA A 98 -7.15 1.28 5.61
C ALA A 98 -6.81 -0.14 6.08
N ASP A 99 -7.82 -0.98 6.18
CA ASP A 99 -7.68 -2.38 6.56
C ASP A 99 -7.74 -3.25 5.30
N LEU A 100 -6.73 -4.09 5.05
CA LEU A 100 -6.78 -5.12 4.05
C LEU A 100 -7.56 -6.31 4.62
N ILE A 101 -8.68 -6.63 3.97
CA ILE A 101 -9.64 -7.65 4.44
C ILE A 101 -10.06 -8.56 3.30
N ILE A 102 -10.73 -9.66 3.64
CA ILE A 102 -11.47 -10.49 2.68
C ILE A 102 -12.96 -10.18 2.83
N ALA A 103 -13.63 -10.00 1.69
CA ALA A 103 -15.07 -9.80 1.64
C ALA A 103 -15.72 -10.77 0.65
N VAL A 104 -16.89 -11.26 1.02
CA VAL A 104 -17.70 -12.21 0.26
C VAL A 104 -19.09 -11.62 -0.02
N PRO A 105 -19.86 -12.16 -0.98
CA PRO A 105 -21.24 -11.74 -1.20
C PRO A 105 -22.08 -11.80 0.09
N ALA A 106 -22.82 -10.74 0.39
CA ALA A 106 -23.68 -10.70 1.58
C ALA A 106 -24.79 -11.78 1.57
N CYS A 107 -25.14 -12.27 0.38
CA CYS A 107 -26.10 -13.38 0.22
C CYS A 107 -25.52 -14.76 0.59
N TRP A 108 -24.22 -14.88 0.82
CA TRP A 108 -23.61 -16.09 1.36
C TRP A 108 -23.83 -16.15 2.87
N ILE A 109 -25.07 -16.52 3.27
CA ILE A 109 -25.54 -16.42 4.65
C ILE A 109 -24.70 -17.26 5.60
N ASP A 110 -24.26 -18.44 5.17
CA ASP A 110 -23.54 -19.43 5.99
C ASP A 110 -22.01 -19.30 5.89
N VAL A 111 -21.49 -18.21 5.28
CA VAL A 111 -20.04 -17.97 5.15
C VAL A 111 -19.66 -16.73 5.96
N ASP A 112 -19.26 -16.93 7.22
CA ASP A 112 -18.94 -15.86 8.17
C ASP A 112 -17.49 -15.90 8.69
N SER A 113 -16.79 -17.02 8.50
CA SER A 113 -15.42 -17.26 8.97
C SER A 113 -14.50 -17.73 7.85
N LEU A 114 -13.20 -17.82 8.12
CA LEU A 114 -12.22 -18.40 7.20
C LEU A 114 -12.44 -19.90 6.98
N ASP A 115 -12.88 -20.62 8.00
CA ASP A 115 -13.23 -22.04 7.89
C ASP A 115 -14.43 -22.23 6.95
N ASP A 116 -15.43 -21.37 7.04
CA ASP A 116 -16.58 -21.39 6.12
C ASP A 116 -16.15 -21.07 4.69
N LEU A 117 -15.20 -20.11 4.52
CA LEU A 117 -14.64 -19.78 3.20
C LEU A 117 -13.91 -20.99 2.59
N ASP A 118 -13.13 -21.73 3.39
CA ASP A 118 -12.44 -22.93 2.92
C ASP A 118 -13.45 -24.03 2.48
N ALA A 119 -14.46 -24.26 3.29
CA ALA A 119 -15.53 -25.19 2.96
C ALA A 119 -16.29 -24.77 1.68
N ALA A 120 -16.60 -23.47 1.55
CA ALA A 120 -17.25 -22.91 0.36
C ALA A 120 -16.35 -23.05 -0.89
N ALA A 121 -15.03 -22.84 -0.76
CA ALA A 121 -14.08 -23.00 -1.85
C ALA A 121 -13.97 -24.44 -2.33
N ALA A 122 -13.94 -25.40 -1.40
CA ALA A 122 -13.96 -26.84 -1.71
C ALA A 122 -15.25 -27.26 -2.42
N ALA A 123 -16.41 -26.82 -1.90
CA ALA A 123 -17.72 -27.08 -2.52
C ALA A 123 -17.84 -26.44 -3.91
N PHE A 124 -17.36 -25.20 -4.06
CA PHE A 124 -17.32 -24.50 -5.35
C PHE A 124 -16.51 -25.26 -6.38
N ARG A 125 -15.30 -25.71 -5.99
CA ARG A 125 -14.44 -26.51 -6.88
C ARG A 125 -15.09 -27.83 -7.29
N ALA A 126 -15.73 -28.52 -6.35
CA ALA A 126 -16.44 -29.77 -6.64
C ALA A 126 -17.61 -29.56 -7.64
N ALA A 127 -18.33 -28.44 -7.52
CA ALA A 127 -19.46 -28.11 -8.37
C ALA A 127 -19.09 -27.60 -9.76
N HIS A 128 -18.00 -26.80 -9.86
CA HIS A 128 -17.65 -26.07 -11.08
C HIS A 128 -16.38 -26.60 -11.78
N GLY A 129 -15.57 -27.43 -11.13
CA GLY A 129 -14.35 -27.99 -11.72
C GLY A 129 -13.14 -27.04 -11.72
N PHE A 130 -13.27 -25.83 -11.17
CA PHE A 130 -12.17 -24.87 -11.01
C PHE A 130 -12.25 -24.20 -9.63
N ARG A 131 -11.11 -23.62 -9.20
CA ARG A 131 -10.98 -23.02 -7.86
C ARG A 131 -11.79 -21.74 -7.72
N LEU A 132 -12.27 -21.46 -6.50
CA LEU A 132 -12.91 -20.22 -6.14
C LEU A 132 -11.97 -19.03 -6.39
N ARG A 133 -12.41 -18.01 -7.10
CA ARG A 133 -11.58 -16.85 -7.47
C ARG A 133 -11.73 -15.74 -6.43
N ILE A 134 -10.60 -15.24 -5.94
CA ILE A 134 -10.52 -14.09 -5.04
C ILE A 134 -9.80 -12.97 -5.79
N ALA A 135 -10.51 -11.87 -6.10
CA ALA A 135 -9.93 -10.74 -6.79
C ALA A 135 -9.14 -9.86 -5.82
N THR A 136 -7.90 -9.53 -6.18
CA THR A 136 -7.03 -8.69 -5.36
C THR A 136 -5.91 -8.06 -6.19
N LYS A 137 -5.32 -6.99 -5.65
CA LYS A 137 -4.03 -6.43 -6.08
C LYS A 137 -2.90 -6.74 -5.09
N TYR A 138 -3.22 -7.36 -3.95
CA TYR A 138 -2.32 -7.69 -2.84
C TYR A 138 -2.01 -9.19 -2.81
N HIS A 139 -1.42 -9.69 -3.90
CA HIS A 139 -1.29 -11.13 -4.13
C HIS A 139 -0.45 -11.84 -3.07
N ARG A 140 0.61 -11.21 -2.57
CA ARG A 140 1.49 -11.83 -1.60
C ARG A 140 0.86 -11.87 -0.22
N LEU A 141 0.41 -10.73 0.29
CA LEU A 141 -0.21 -10.65 1.62
C LEU A 141 -1.43 -11.57 1.73
N VAL A 142 -2.27 -11.59 0.69
CA VAL A 142 -3.48 -12.44 0.68
C VAL A 142 -3.12 -13.92 0.63
N ARG A 143 -2.13 -14.31 -0.18
CA ARG A 143 -1.68 -15.70 -0.26
C ARG A 143 -1.08 -16.17 1.05
N ASP A 144 -0.19 -15.38 1.64
CA ASP A 144 0.49 -15.71 2.90
C ASP A 144 -0.55 -15.89 4.00
N PHE A 145 -1.50 -14.95 4.13
CA PHE A 145 -2.58 -15.02 5.10
C PHE A 145 -3.49 -16.25 4.93
N LEU A 146 -3.97 -16.51 3.71
CA LEU A 146 -4.83 -17.67 3.45
C LEU A 146 -4.10 -19.00 3.69
N THR A 147 -2.80 -19.05 3.37
CA THR A 147 -1.97 -20.23 3.64
C THR A 147 -1.79 -20.45 5.14
N GLU A 148 -1.53 -19.40 5.91
CA GLU A 148 -1.41 -19.46 7.38
C GLU A 148 -2.69 -19.95 8.04
N HIS A 149 -3.85 -19.60 7.49
CA HIS A 149 -5.16 -20.00 8.00
C HIS A 149 -5.71 -21.30 7.37
N GLY A 150 -4.90 -22.00 6.56
CA GLY A 150 -5.27 -23.29 6.00
C GLY A 150 -6.34 -23.26 4.92
N VAL A 151 -6.70 -22.09 4.41
CA VAL A 151 -7.67 -21.97 3.30
C VAL A 151 -7.03 -22.49 2.01
N ALA A 152 -7.70 -23.45 1.37
CA ALA A 152 -7.27 -24.07 0.12
C ALA A 152 -8.28 -23.80 -1.02
N ASP A 153 -8.16 -24.50 -2.13
CA ASP A 153 -9.09 -24.47 -3.27
C ASP A 153 -9.50 -23.10 -3.82
N TYR A 154 -8.71 -22.06 -3.53
CA TYR A 154 -8.86 -20.72 -4.10
C TYR A 154 -7.84 -20.44 -5.22
N GLN A 155 -8.12 -19.41 -6.00
CA GLN A 155 -7.24 -18.83 -7.01
C GLN A 155 -7.29 -17.31 -6.90
N LEU A 156 -6.13 -16.67 -6.73
CA LEU A 156 -6.05 -15.21 -6.78
C LEU A 156 -6.12 -14.74 -8.23
N VAL A 157 -6.99 -13.77 -8.50
CA VAL A 157 -7.11 -13.11 -9.80
C VAL A 157 -6.78 -11.64 -9.67
N ASP A 158 -6.05 -11.10 -10.65
CA ASP A 158 -5.60 -9.71 -10.61
C ASP A 158 -6.78 -8.75 -10.75
N SER A 159 -6.80 -7.71 -9.93
CA SER A 159 -7.79 -6.64 -9.98
C SER A 159 -7.12 -5.28 -10.05
N GLN A 160 -7.30 -4.60 -11.18
CA GLN A 160 -6.79 -3.26 -11.44
C GLN A 160 -7.95 -2.27 -11.43
N GLY A 161 -8.23 -1.64 -10.28
CA GLY A 161 -9.29 -0.64 -10.17
C GLY A 161 -10.36 -1.01 -9.14
N ALA A 162 -11.65 -0.94 -9.51
CA ALA A 162 -12.77 -1.22 -8.62
C ALA A 162 -12.91 -2.73 -8.35
N THR A 163 -12.16 -3.23 -7.37
CA THR A 163 -12.10 -4.67 -7.01
C THR A 163 -13.48 -5.20 -6.60
N GLU A 164 -14.27 -4.40 -5.88
CA GLU A 164 -15.62 -4.72 -5.46
C GLU A 164 -16.58 -5.03 -6.63
N GLY A 165 -16.32 -4.46 -7.79
CA GLY A 165 -17.10 -4.72 -9.01
C GLY A 165 -16.88 -6.10 -9.63
N THR A 166 -15.80 -6.80 -9.27
CA THR A 166 -15.46 -8.10 -9.87
C THR A 166 -16.48 -9.17 -9.53
N VAL A 167 -17.04 -9.15 -8.33
CA VAL A 167 -18.08 -10.08 -7.90
C VAL A 167 -19.37 -9.86 -8.68
N LYS A 168 -19.80 -8.61 -8.83
CA LYS A 168 -20.98 -8.26 -9.62
C LYS A 168 -20.83 -8.67 -11.10
N ASN A 169 -19.63 -8.57 -11.63
CA ASN A 169 -19.30 -8.90 -13.01
C ASN A 169 -18.97 -10.39 -13.21
N LEU A 170 -19.10 -11.21 -12.16
CA LEU A 170 -18.83 -12.65 -12.17
C LEU A 170 -17.42 -13.02 -12.64
N THR A 171 -16.45 -12.13 -12.41
CA THR A 171 -15.03 -12.39 -12.70
C THR A 171 -14.29 -12.95 -11.50
N ALA A 172 -14.87 -12.81 -10.30
CA ALA A 172 -14.44 -13.44 -9.05
C ALA A 172 -15.65 -13.72 -8.15
N GLU A 173 -15.50 -14.63 -7.19
CA GLU A 173 -16.52 -14.99 -6.21
C GLU A 173 -16.37 -14.22 -4.90
N ALA A 174 -15.13 -13.81 -4.59
CA ALA A 174 -14.79 -13.02 -3.39
C ALA A 174 -13.72 -11.97 -3.75
N ILE A 175 -13.46 -11.08 -2.82
CA ILE A 175 -12.40 -10.08 -2.98
C ILE A 175 -11.49 -10.02 -1.75
N ALA A 176 -10.25 -9.58 -1.94
CA ALA A 176 -9.39 -9.10 -0.87
C ALA A 176 -8.88 -7.71 -1.25
N ASP A 177 -9.34 -6.69 -0.57
CA ASP A 177 -8.98 -5.28 -0.86
C ASP A 177 -8.98 -4.44 0.41
N ILE A 178 -8.45 -3.22 0.29
CA ILE A 178 -8.44 -2.27 1.40
C ILE A 178 -9.80 -1.61 1.58
N THR A 179 -10.17 -1.40 2.82
CA THR A 179 -11.36 -0.65 3.20
C THR A 179 -11.09 0.23 4.41
N SER A 180 -11.71 1.40 4.50
CA SER A 180 -11.65 2.27 5.68
C SER A 180 -12.95 2.32 6.45
N SER A 181 -14.09 2.37 5.77
CA SER A 181 -15.43 2.45 6.39
C SER A 181 -16.36 1.30 6.03
N GLY A 182 -15.96 0.46 5.09
CA GLY A 182 -16.79 -0.60 4.53
C GLY A 182 -17.98 -0.10 3.69
N ALA A 183 -18.10 1.20 3.44
CA ALA A 183 -19.23 1.76 2.67
C ALA A 183 -19.29 1.18 1.26
N THR A 184 -18.19 1.21 0.51
CA THR A 184 -18.12 0.67 -0.85
C THR A 184 -18.45 -0.82 -0.89
N LEU A 185 -18.05 -1.58 0.12
CA LEU A 185 -18.40 -3.00 0.21
C LEU A 185 -19.91 -3.19 0.35
N ARG A 186 -20.55 -2.46 1.26
CA ARG A 186 -22.02 -2.52 1.46
C ARG A 186 -22.79 -2.12 0.21
N ASP A 187 -22.34 -1.06 -0.47
CA ASP A 187 -22.96 -0.57 -1.72
C ASP A 187 -22.85 -1.60 -2.86
N ASN A 188 -21.86 -2.51 -2.79
CA ASN A 188 -21.69 -3.62 -3.72
C ASN A 188 -22.18 -4.97 -3.17
N HIS A 189 -23.00 -4.96 -2.13
CA HIS A 189 -23.60 -6.16 -1.50
C HIS A 189 -22.55 -7.18 -1.02
N LEU A 190 -21.41 -6.69 -0.51
CA LEU A 190 -20.35 -7.50 0.09
C LEU A 190 -20.36 -7.36 1.62
N LYS A 191 -20.03 -8.42 2.33
CA LYS A 191 -19.75 -8.43 3.76
C LYS A 191 -18.29 -8.79 4.02
N VAL A 192 -17.70 -8.15 5.04
CA VAL A 192 -16.37 -8.52 5.53
C VAL A 192 -16.46 -9.85 6.25
N LEU A 193 -15.55 -10.75 5.95
CA LEU A 193 -15.48 -12.05 6.57
C LEU A 193 -14.86 -11.94 7.99
N GLY A 194 -15.45 -12.61 8.97
CA GLY A 194 -14.93 -12.61 10.33
C GLY A 194 -13.51 -13.19 10.41
N GLY A 195 -12.65 -12.54 11.18
CA GLY A 195 -11.23 -12.94 11.32
C GLY A 195 -10.35 -12.69 10.09
N SER A 196 -10.85 -12.01 9.06
CA SER A 196 -10.14 -11.81 7.79
C SER A 196 -9.32 -10.52 7.70
N MET A 197 -8.95 -9.92 8.83
CA MET A 197 -8.04 -8.77 8.88
C MET A 197 -6.62 -9.22 8.53
N ILE A 198 -6.18 -8.93 7.31
CA ILE A 198 -4.86 -9.32 6.81
C ILE A 198 -3.79 -8.32 7.26
N HIS A 199 -4.08 -7.03 7.11
CA HIS A 199 -3.13 -5.97 7.45
C HIS A 199 -3.84 -4.65 7.72
N GLN A 200 -3.46 -3.98 8.82
CA GLN A 200 -3.85 -2.59 9.09
C GLN A 200 -2.81 -1.65 8.49
N SER A 201 -3.20 -0.91 7.48
CA SER A 201 -2.33 -0.01 6.73
C SER A 201 -2.53 1.44 7.12
N GLN A 202 -1.47 2.22 6.98
CA GLN A 202 -1.49 3.69 6.97
C GLN A 202 -0.38 4.22 6.08
N ALA A 203 -0.40 5.51 5.82
CA ALA A 203 0.69 6.20 5.14
C ALA A 203 1.93 6.23 6.02
N VAL A 204 3.07 5.87 5.45
CA VAL A 204 4.37 5.83 6.12
C VAL A 204 5.43 6.50 5.24
N LEU A 205 6.31 7.27 5.86
CA LEU A 205 7.54 7.77 5.25
C LEU A 205 8.63 6.71 5.43
N TYR A 206 9.16 6.21 4.32
CA TYR A 206 10.23 5.21 4.28
C TYR A 206 11.53 5.82 3.77
N ALA A 207 12.67 5.27 4.24
CA ALA A 207 14.00 5.50 3.70
C ALA A 207 14.52 4.26 2.99
N ALA A 208 15.14 4.44 1.83
CA ALA A 208 15.74 3.38 1.05
C ALA A 208 17.10 2.99 1.64
N LYS A 209 17.34 1.71 1.93
CA LYS A 209 18.65 1.23 2.38
C LYS A 209 19.68 1.14 1.24
N ALA A 210 19.21 0.88 0.01
CA ALA A 210 20.03 0.74 -1.18
C ALA A 210 20.39 2.07 -1.88
N ALA A 211 19.89 3.22 -1.42
CA ALA A 211 20.17 4.51 -2.03
C ALA A 211 21.62 4.96 -1.78
N GLU A 212 22.14 5.80 -2.67
CA GLU A 212 23.46 6.42 -2.50
C GLU A 212 23.36 7.64 -1.58
N TRP A 213 23.67 7.47 -0.31
CA TRP A 213 23.56 8.50 0.73
C TRP A 213 24.76 9.44 0.82
N GLY A 214 25.80 9.27 0.02
CA GLY A 214 26.97 10.14 -0.04
C GLY A 214 26.69 11.52 -0.64
N ASN A 215 27.73 12.34 -0.76
CA ASN A 215 27.71 13.66 -1.43
C ASN A 215 26.70 14.66 -0.83
N GLY A 216 26.46 14.62 0.48
CA GLY A 216 25.60 15.57 1.20
C GLY A 216 24.14 15.12 1.34
N ALA A 217 23.72 13.98 0.78
CA ALA A 217 22.37 13.45 0.96
C ALA A 217 22.10 13.05 2.42
N ASP A 218 23.11 12.53 3.11
CA ASP A 218 23.08 12.22 4.54
C ASP A 218 22.87 13.47 5.41
N GLN A 219 23.56 14.56 5.09
CA GLN A 219 23.41 15.84 5.80
C GLN A 219 22.00 16.42 5.57
N THR A 220 21.53 16.35 4.31
CA THR A 220 20.16 16.78 3.96
C THR A 220 19.12 15.93 4.70
N LEU A 221 19.32 14.60 4.80
CA LEU A 221 18.46 13.73 5.59
C LEU A 221 18.42 14.16 7.07
N GLY A 222 19.57 14.45 7.68
CA GLY A 222 19.63 14.92 9.06
C GLY A 222 18.86 16.21 9.29
N MET A 223 18.95 17.17 8.36
CA MET A 223 18.16 18.40 8.40
C MET A 223 16.65 18.12 8.24
N LEU A 224 16.29 17.21 7.33
CA LEU A 224 14.91 16.80 7.12
C LEU A 224 14.33 16.14 8.38
N CYS A 225 15.01 15.16 8.94
CA CYS A 225 14.58 14.45 10.14
C CYS A 225 14.33 15.43 11.31
N LYS A 226 15.27 16.35 11.53
CA LYS A 226 15.12 17.40 12.55
C LYS A 226 13.90 18.29 12.31
N ARG A 227 13.64 18.68 11.05
CA ARG A 227 12.50 19.52 10.68
C ARG A 227 11.18 18.80 10.76
N LEU A 228 11.16 17.54 10.38
CA LEU A 228 9.98 16.68 10.44
C LEU A 228 9.68 16.20 11.86
N GLY A 229 10.62 16.33 12.80
CA GLY A 229 10.49 15.81 14.16
C GLY A 229 10.54 14.28 14.22
N VAL A 230 11.34 13.67 13.35
CA VAL A 230 11.52 12.21 13.27
C VAL A 230 12.97 11.82 13.56
N ASP A 231 13.17 10.64 14.10
CA ASP A 231 14.51 10.13 14.37
C ASP A 231 15.27 9.77 13.10
N MET A 232 16.60 9.90 13.14
CA MET A 232 17.45 9.42 12.06
C MET A 232 17.35 7.89 11.97
N PRO A 233 17.11 7.34 10.78
CA PRO A 233 17.04 5.90 10.63
C PRO A 233 18.42 5.24 10.79
N SER A 234 18.42 4.06 11.40
CA SER A 234 19.61 3.18 11.41
C SER A 234 19.74 2.47 10.05
N ILE A 235 19.99 3.24 9.00
CA ILE A 235 20.15 2.72 7.63
C ILE A 235 21.61 2.45 7.25
N TRP A 236 22.54 2.89 8.11
CA TRP A 236 23.98 2.61 7.94
C TRP A 236 24.36 1.34 8.71
N PRO A 237 25.21 0.49 8.14
CA PRO A 237 25.78 -0.65 8.86
C PRO A 237 26.68 -0.19 10.04
#